data_6b3befa770fc06145bb026e71b21748d
#
_entry.id   6b3befa770fc06145bb026e71b21748d
#
_cell.length_a   1.000
_cell.length_b   1.000
_cell.length_c   1.000
_cell.angle_alpha   90.00
_cell.angle_beta   90.00
_cell.angle_gamma   90.00
#
_symmetry.space_group_name_H-M   'P 1'
#
loop_
_entity.id
_entity.type
_entity.pdbx_description
1 polymer ?
#
loop_
_entity_poly.entity_id
_entity_poly.type
_entity_poly.pdbx_seq_one_letter_code
_entity_poly.pdbx_strand_id
1 'polypeptide(L)'
;MRPQPKRPRRGQLHESQRHANPGWHTGSLSQEQTPNPYVSPALAFRVHYFALRKMHFLLHARGLVAFPGGYGTLDELFEVLTLIQTGKMAPIPVVLVGRAFWRRVVDFDHLVDEGHIAPADVDLFSCVDEAEEIVAALERFYAGRMPEGAAP
;
A
#
# COMPACT_ATOMS: atom_id res chain seq x y z
N MET A 1 11.82 52.65 -3.83
CA MET A 1 12.43 51.40 -3.32
C MET A 1 11.47 50.80 -2.29
N ARG A 2 10.69 49.76 -2.61
CA ARG A 2 9.72 49.15 -1.67
C ARG A 2 10.43 48.03 -0.90
N PRO A 3 10.29 47.95 0.44
CA PRO A 3 10.91 46.89 1.21
C PRO A 3 10.24 45.51 0.91
N GLN A 4 11.06 44.51 0.69
CA GLN A 4 10.61 43.12 0.49
C GLN A 4 10.11 42.52 1.81
N PRO A 5 9.03 41.72 1.81
CA PRO A 5 8.55 41.03 3.01
C PRO A 5 9.53 39.92 3.40
N LYS A 6 9.92 39.93 4.69
CA LYS A 6 10.80 38.91 5.28
C LYS A 6 10.06 37.55 5.27
N ARG A 7 10.67 36.51 4.69
CA ARG A 7 10.19 35.14 4.77
C ARG A 7 10.17 34.65 6.22
N PRO A 8 9.10 34.01 6.68
CA PRO A 8 9.05 33.43 8.02
C PRO A 8 10.09 32.32 8.17
N ARG A 9 10.76 32.29 9.33
CA ARG A 9 11.76 31.25 9.66
C ARG A 9 11.05 29.88 9.79
N ARG A 10 11.69 28.86 9.25
CA ARG A 10 11.24 27.46 9.11
C ARG A 10 11.02 26.69 10.43
N GLY A 11 10.76 27.36 11.53
CA GLY A 11 10.59 26.76 12.85
C GLY A 11 9.27 27.04 13.56
N GLN A 12 8.41 27.93 13.03
CA GLN A 12 7.22 28.39 13.78
C GLN A 12 5.87 27.85 13.30
N LEU A 13 5.85 26.97 12.29
CA LEU A 13 4.59 26.39 11.76
C LEU A 13 4.20 25.06 12.37
N HIS A 14 4.91 24.55 13.37
CA HIS A 14 4.70 23.18 13.85
C HIS A 14 3.93 23.03 15.16
N GLU A 15 3.57 24.13 15.84
CA GLU A 15 2.99 24.01 17.18
C GLU A 15 1.45 24.12 17.23
N SER A 16 0.82 24.68 16.21
CA SER A 16 -0.64 24.90 16.20
C SER A 16 -1.47 23.82 15.54
N GLN A 17 -0.86 22.77 14.96
CA GLN A 17 -1.58 21.67 14.31
C GLN A 17 -1.57 20.33 15.09
N ARG A 18 -1.15 20.34 16.35
CA ARG A 18 -1.04 19.10 17.16
C ARG A 18 -2.35 18.58 17.76
N HIS A 19 -3.51 19.21 17.50
CA HIS A 19 -4.76 18.87 18.17
C HIS A 19 -5.88 18.28 17.34
N ALA A 20 -5.61 17.72 16.15
CA ALA A 20 -6.70 17.20 15.34
C ALA A 20 -6.39 15.85 14.65
N ASN A 21 -5.74 14.92 15.36
CA ASN A 21 -5.79 13.53 14.86
C ASN A 21 -5.57 12.52 16.00
N PRO A 22 -6.63 12.02 16.65
CA PRO A 22 -6.51 10.93 17.61
C PRO A 22 -6.45 9.61 16.83
N GLY A 23 -5.26 9.09 16.56
CA GLY A 23 -5.25 7.70 16.12
C GLY A 23 -4.02 7.17 15.37
N TRP A 24 -3.09 7.99 14.94
CA TRP A 24 -1.87 7.47 14.29
C TRP A 24 -0.63 7.92 15.04
N HIS A 25 -0.26 7.17 16.06
CA HIS A 25 1.05 7.32 16.65
C HIS A 25 2.07 6.72 15.69
N THR A 26 2.75 7.59 14.94
CA THR A 26 4.05 7.25 14.39
C THR A 26 5.02 7.13 15.56
N GLY A 27 4.93 6.01 16.27
CA GLY A 27 5.87 5.64 17.31
C GLY A 27 7.26 5.60 16.69
N SER A 28 8.20 6.25 17.36
CA SER A 28 9.62 6.10 17.11
C SER A 28 9.92 4.60 16.89
N LEU A 29 10.76 4.27 15.90
CA LEU A 29 11.20 2.92 15.57
C LEU A 29 11.88 2.17 16.74
N SER A 30 12.02 2.79 17.90
CA SER A 30 12.63 2.27 19.12
C SER A 30 11.64 1.85 20.21
N GLN A 31 10.33 2.08 20.06
CA GLN A 31 9.36 1.60 21.03
C GLN A 31 8.85 0.21 20.62
N GLU A 32 9.17 -0.78 21.42
CA GLU A 32 8.56 -2.11 21.34
C GLU A 32 7.03 -1.96 21.45
N GLN A 33 6.34 -2.24 20.35
CA GLN A 33 4.88 -2.26 20.35
C GLN A 33 4.43 -3.40 21.28
N THR A 34 3.62 -3.08 22.28
CA THR A 34 2.95 -4.09 23.09
C THR A 34 2.09 -4.98 22.18
N PRO A 35 2.20 -6.31 22.27
CA PRO A 35 1.38 -7.20 21.45
C PRO A 35 -0.10 -6.88 21.62
N ASN A 36 -0.84 -6.91 20.51
CA ASN A 36 -2.29 -6.72 20.54
C ASN A 36 -2.94 -7.82 21.42
N PRO A 37 -3.65 -7.47 22.51
CA PRO A 37 -4.21 -8.46 23.43
C PRO A 37 -5.30 -9.35 22.81
N TYR A 38 -5.83 -8.97 21.66
CA TYR A 38 -6.86 -9.73 20.94
C TYR A 38 -6.30 -10.75 19.94
N VAL A 39 -4.99 -10.83 19.79
CA VAL A 39 -4.35 -11.83 18.92
C VAL A 39 -4.02 -13.09 19.73
N SER A 40 -4.44 -14.26 19.23
CA SER A 40 -4.09 -15.53 19.84
C SER A 40 -2.57 -15.68 19.96
N PRO A 41 -2.03 -16.02 21.15
CA PRO A 41 -0.57 -16.13 21.35
C PRO A 41 0.12 -17.07 20.35
N ALA A 42 -0.57 -18.12 19.91
CA ALA A 42 -0.06 -19.07 18.90
C ALA A 42 0.12 -18.46 17.51
N LEU A 43 -0.55 -17.32 17.23
CA LEU A 43 -0.46 -16.58 15.97
C LEU A 43 0.39 -15.31 16.10
N ALA A 44 0.86 -15.00 17.32
CA ALA A 44 1.70 -13.85 17.61
C ALA A 44 3.18 -14.26 17.54
N PHE A 45 3.86 -13.94 16.46
CA PHE A 45 5.30 -14.14 16.36
C PHE A 45 6.01 -12.81 16.14
N ARG A 46 7.18 -12.67 16.76
CA ARG A 46 8.00 -11.46 16.66
C ARG A 46 9.04 -11.64 15.56
N VAL A 47 8.99 -10.80 14.55
CA VAL A 47 9.99 -10.80 13.46
C VAL A 47 10.93 -9.61 13.68
N HIS A 48 12.21 -9.87 13.91
CA HIS A 48 13.21 -8.84 14.19
C HIS A 48 13.63 -8.05 12.96
N TYR A 49 13.46 -8.61 11.76
CA TYR A 49 13.81 -7.95 10.50
C TYR A 49 12.56 -7.57 9.72
N PHE A 50 12.40 -6.28 9.46
CA PHE A 50 11.28 -5.72 8.71
C PHE A 50 11.09 -6.37 7.33
N ALA A 51 12.19 -6.64 6.62
CA ALA A 51 12.16 -7.30 5.32
C ALA A 51 11.59 -8.74 5.38
N LEU A 52 11.92 -9.52 6.42
CA LEU A 52 11.38 -10.86 6.58
C LEU A 52 9.87 -10.86 6.87
N ARG A 53 9.40 -9.85 7.62
CA ARG A 53 7.96 -9.67 7.87
C ARG A 53 7.20 -9.43 6.58
N LYS A 54 7.70 -8.53 5.70
CA LYS A 54 7.12 -8.25 4.40
C LYS A 54 7.06 -9.50 3.53
N MET A 55 8.19 -10.19 3.37
CA MET A 55 8.25 -11.41 2.56
C MET A 55 7.26 -12.48 3.05
N HIS A 56 7.11 -12.63 4.36
CA HIS A 56 6.17 -13.62 4.92
C HIS A 56 4.72 -13.30 4.54
N PHE A 57 4.30 -12.04 4.62
CA PHE A 57 2.97 -11.61 4.20
C PHE A 57 2.75 -11.82 2.69
N LEU A 58 3.72 -11.45 1.88
CA LEU A 58 3.62 -11.56 0.42
C LEU A 58 3.54 -13.01 -0.06
N LEU A 59 4.30 -13.93 0.54
CA LEU A 59 4.28 -15.34 0.20
C LEU A 59 2.91 -16.02 0.45
N HIS A 60 2.12 -15.49 1.38
CA HIS A 60 0.81 -16.03 1.74
C HIS A 60 -0.36 -15.19 1.21
N ALA A 61 -0.07 -14.03 0.62
CA ALA A 61 -1.10 -13.15 0.09
C ALA A 61 -1.82 -13.79 -1.09
N ARG A 62 -3.14 -13.70 -1.08
CA ARG A 62 -4.00 -14.14 -2.18
C ARG A 62 -4.59 -12.96 -2.95
N GLY A 63 -4.29 -11.75 -2.56
CA GLY A 63 -4.69 -10.51 -3.22
C GLY A 63 -4.15 -9.32 -2.46
N LEU A 64 -4.04 -8.20 -3.15
CA LEU A 64 -3.68 -6.92 -2.56
C LEU A 64 -4.79 -5.91 -2.87
N VAL A 65 -5.35 -5.31 -1.82
CA VAL A 65 -6.28 -4.18 -1.95
C VAL A 65 -5.62 -2.96 -1.32
N ALA A 66 -5.21 -2.01 -2.14
CA ALA A 66 -4.52 -0.81 -1.71
C ALA A 66 -5.47 0.39 -1.67
N PHE A 67 -5.70 0.92 -0.47
CA PHE A 67 -6.43 2.17 -0.26
C PHE A 67 -5.51 3.39 -0.36
N PRO A 68 -6.05 4.62 -0.51
CA PRO A 68 -5.25 5.83 -0.44
C PRO A 68 -4.36 5.86 0.79
N GLY A 69 -3.04 6.04 0.57
CA GLY A 69 -2.05 5.98 1.64
C GLY A 69 -0.73 6.66 1.28
N GLY A 70 0.22 6.61 2.19
CA GLY A 70 1.55 7.22 2.03
C GLY A 70 2.61 6.23 1.56
N TYR A 71 3.86 6.52 1.94
CA TYR A 71 5.03 5.75 1.50
C TYR A 71 4.95 4.25 1.80
N GLY A 72 4.39 3.85 2.95
CA GLY A 72 4.25 2.43 3.27
C GLY A 72 3.30 1.70 2.33
N THR A 73 2.19 2.33 1.94
CA THR A 73 1.23 1.77 0.97
C THR A 73 1.86 1.66 -0.42
N LEU A 74 2.59 2.69 -0.84
CA LEU A 74 3.29 2.70 -2.12
C LEU A 74 4.39 1.63 -2.16
N ASP A 75 5.14 1.48 -1.08
CA ASP A 75 6.19 0.49 -0.92
C ASP A 75 5.66 -0.94 -1.08
N GLU A 76 4.56 -1.29 -0.37
CA GLU A 76 3.93 -2.60 -0.50
C GLU A 76 3.34 -2.83 -1.92
N LEU A 77 2.71 -1.81 -2.49
CA LEU A 77 2.15 -1.90 -3.84
C LEU A 77 3.23 -2.17 -4.88
N PHE A 78 4.28 -1.34 -4.91
CA PHE A 78 5.33 -1.48 -5.93
C PHE A 78 6.18 -2.73 -5.72
N GLU A 79 6.34 -3.20 -4.49
CA GLU A 79 6.98 -4.49 -4.24
C GLU A 79 6.19 -5.64 -4.89
N VAL A 80 4.86 -5.71 -4.65
CA VAL A 80 3.99 -6.72 -5.26
C VAL A 80 4.02 -6.64 -6.78
N LEU A 81 3.83 -5.45 -7.35
CA LEU A 81 3.86 -5.26 -8.81
C LEU A 81 5.20 -5.69 -9.42
N THR A 82 6.31 -5.33 -8.79
CA THR A 82 7.66 -5.72 -9.24
C THR A 82 7.88 -7.23 -9.19
N LEU A 83 7.42 -7.89 -8.13
CA LEU A 83 7.56 -9.34 -7.99
C LEU A 83 6.73 -10.10 -9.03
N ILE A 84 5.52 -9.63 -9.34
CA ILE A 84 4.68 -10.20 -10.38
C ILE A 84 5.31 -9.95 -11.77
N GLN A 85 5.67 -8.70 -12.08
CA GLN A 85 6.28 -8.30 -13.34
C GLN A 85 7.54 -9.11 -13.66
N THR A 86 8.38 -9.33 -12.65
CA THR A 86 9.65 -10.09 -12.81
C THR A 86 9.48 -11.61 -12.71
N GLY A 87 8.26 -12.11 -12.56
CA GLY A 87 7.97 -13.56 -12.46
C GLY A 87 8.48 -14.21 -11.16
N LYS A 88 8.82 -13.41 -10.14
CA LYS A 88 9.27 -13.91 -8.84
C LYS A 88 8.11 -14.27 -7.91
N MET A 89 6.90 -13.83 -8.23
CA MET A 89 5.68 -14.18 -7.56
C MET A 89 4.62 -14.53 -8.61
N ALA A 90 3.80 -15.54 -8.33
CA ALA A 90 2.63 -15.82 -9.16
C ALA A 90 1.67 -14.63 -9.14
N PRO A 91 1.01 -14.30 -10.26
CA PRO A 91 0.03 -13.23 -10.29
C PRO A 91 -1.06 -13.41 -9.23
N ILE A 92 -1.37 -12.35 -8.52
CA ILE A 92 -2.50 -12.22 -7.60
C ILE A 92 -3.31 -11.00 -8.01
N PRO A 93 -4.61 -10.90 -7.66
CA PRO A 93 -5.39 -9.71 -7.94
C PRO A 93 -4.85 -8.52 -7.13
N VAL A 94 -4.54 -7.43 -7.83
CA VAL A 94 -4.14 -6.16 -7.23
C VAL A 94 -5.22 -5.13 -7.52
N VAL A 95 -5.82 -4.55 -6.48
CA VAL A 95 -6.94 -3.62 -6.59
C VAL A 95 -6.56 -2.29 -5.92
N LEU A 96 -6.59 -1.21 -6.67
CA LEU A 96 -6.33 0.15 -6.21
C LEU A 96 -7.67 0.85 -5.97
N VAL A 97 -7.98 1.19 -4.73
CA VAL A 97 -9.23 1.85 -4.35
C VAL A 97 -9.05 3.36 -4.39
N GLY A 98 -9.97 4.08 -5.06
CA GLY A 98 -9.92 5.53 -5.20
C GLY A 98 -9.18 5.98 -6.46
N ARG A 99 -9.81 5.83 -7.63
CA ARG A 99 -9.26 6.20 -8.97
C ARG A 99 -8.68 7.61 -8.99
N ALA A 100 -9.37 8.57 -8.38
CA ALA A 100 -8.93 9.97 -8.36
C ALA A 100 -7.63 10.16 -7.58
N PHE A 101 -7.42 9.40 -6.49
CA PHE A 101 -6.18 9.43 -5.72
C PHE A 101 -5.02 8.84 -6.52
N TRP A 102 -5.19 7.63 -7.04
CA TRP A 102 -4.12 6.89 -7.71
C TRP A 102 -3.63 7.57 -8.98
N ARG A 103 -4.53 8.13 -9.80
CA ARG A 103 -4.18 8.93 -10.99
C ARG A 103 -3.38 10.20 -10.68
N ARG A 104 -3.45 10.71 -9.45
CA ARG A 104 -2.70 11.89 -9.03
C ARG A 104 -1.37 11.54 -8.36
N VAL A 105 -1.26 10.35 -7.79
CA VAL A 105 -0.07 9.91 -7.06
C VAL A 105 0.91 9.22 -8.00
N VAL A 106 0.42 8.44 -8.95
CA VAL A 106 1.25 7.72 -9.93
C VAL A 106 0.65 7.89 -11.31
N ASP A 107 1.44 8.39 -12.25
CA ASP A 107 1.11 8.42 -13.66
C ASP A 107 1.68 7.16 -14.33
N PHE A 108 0.89 6.10 -14.37
CA PHE A 108 1.28 4.83 -14.97
C PHE A 108 1.42 4.93 -16.49
N ASP A 109 0.58 5.75 -17.13
CA ASP A 109 0.64 5.96 -18.59
C ASP A 109 1.97 6.63 -18.97
N HIS A 110 2.41 7.61 -18.18
CA HIS A 110 3.72 8.23 -18.36
C HIS A 110 4.88 7.23 -18.19
N LEU A 111 4.78 6.28 -17.26
CA LEU A 111 5.81 5.25 -17.11
C LEU A 111 5.90 4.32 -18.32
N VAL A 112 4.77 4.06 -18.99
CA VAL A 112 4.72 3.31 -20.25
C VAL A 112 5.34 4.13 -21.38
N ASP A 113 4.95 5.40 -21.52
CA ASP A 113 5.42 6.30 -22.59
C ASP A 113 6.94 6.49 -22.54
N GLU A 114 7.52 6.59 -21.34
CA GLU A 114 8.97 6.68 -21.11
C GLU A 114 9.69 5.32 -21.18
N GLY A 115 8.96 4.22 -21.35
CA GLY A 115 9.53 2.87 -21.48
C GLY A 115 10.08 2.27 -20.18
N HIS A 116 9.64 2.77 -19.01
CA HIS A 116 10.01 2.24 -17.71
C HIS A 116 9.27 0.96 -17.35
N ILE A 117 8.04 0.81 -17.85
CA ILE A 117 7.21 -0.39 -17.75
C ILE A 117 6.62 -0.73 -19.12
N ALA A 118 6.25 -1.98 -19.31
CA ALA A 118 5.58 -2.41 -20.54
C ALA A 118 4.08 -2.03 -20.50
N PRO A 119 3.41 -1.83 -21.66
CA PRO A 119 1.97 -1.60 -21.69
C PRO A 119 1.14 -2.67 -20.97
N ALA A 120 1.58 -3.94 -21.02
CA ALA A 120 0.93 -5.04 -20.33
C ALA A 120 1.07 -4.97 -18.79
N ASP A 121 2.01 -4.20 -18.26
CA ASP A 121 2.19 -4.06 -16.81
C ASP A 121 1.06 -3.24 -16.17
N VAL A 122 0.35 -2.42 -16.95
CA VAL A 122 -0.82 -1.68 -16.48
C VAL A 122 -2.02 -2.60 -16.26
N ASP A 123 -2.02 -3.79 -16.85
CA ASP A 123 -3.05 -4.81 -16.65
C ASP A 123 -2.83 -5.63 -15.37
N LEU A 124 -1.70 -5.45 -14.68
CA LEU A 124 -1.42 -6.14 -13.41
C LEU A 124 -2.32 -5.71 -12.26
N PHE A 125 -3.00 -4.56 -12.38
CA PHE A 125 -3.89 -4.04 -11.34
C PHE A 125 -5.21 -3.51 -11.94
N SER A 126 -6.20 -3.35 -11.10
CA SER A 126 -7.45 -2.68 -11.43
C SER A 126 -7.71 -1.52 -10.48
N CYS A 127 -8.28 -0.41 -11.00
CA CYS A 127 -8.69 0.72 -10.20
C CYS A 127 -10.21 0.70 -10.00
N VAL A 128 -10.66 0.90 -8.75
CA VAL A 128 -12.07 0.87 -8.36
C VAL A 128 -12.38 2.01 -7.38
N ASP A 129 -13.64 2.30 -7.16
CA ASP A 129 -14.06 3.30 -6.17
C ASP A 129 -14.98 2.69 -5.10
N GLU A 130 -15.74 1.63 -5.44
CA GLU A 130 -16.76 1.04 -4.59
C GLU A 130 -16.37 -0.35 -4.07
N ALA A 131 -16.92 -0.73 -2.91
CA ALA A 131 -16.61 -2.01 -2.28
C ALA A 131 -17.04 -3.22 -3.13
N GLU A 132 -18.17 -3.10 -3.81
CA GLU A 132 -18.70 -4.14 -4.70
C GLU A 132 -17.78 -4.39 -5.89
N GLU A 133 -17.14 -3.34 -6.40
CA GLU A 133 -16.15 -3.44 -7.48
C GLU A 133 -14.89 -4.20 -7.02
N ILE A 134 -14.48 -4.06 -5.74
CA ILE A 134 -13.36 -4.81 -5.17
C ILE A 134 -13.66 -6.30 -5.22
N VAL A 135 -14.83 -6.70 -4.69
CA VAL A 135 -15.25 -8.11 -4.67
C VAL A 135 -15.32 -8.65 -6.09
N ALA A 136 -15.95 -7.92 -6.99
CA ALA A 136 -16.06 -8.33 -8.40
C ALA A 136 -14.70 -8.46 -9.09
N ALA A 137 -13.71 -7.62 -8.76
CA ALA A 137 -12.35 -7.72 -9.30
C ALA A 137 -11.64 -8.99 -8.79
N LEU A 138 -11.77 -9.30 -7.51
CA LEU A 138 -11.21 -10.50 -6.90
C LEU A 138 -11.83 -11.78 -7.50
N GLU A 139 -13.16 -11.83 -7.59
CA GLU A 139 -13.90 -12.95 -8.17
C GLU A 139 -13.55 -13.18 -9.64
N ARG A 140 -13.45 -12.11 -10.43
CA ARG A 140 -13.08 -12.15 -11.84
C ARG A 140 -11.67 -12.73 -12.03
N PHE A 141 -10.72 -12.32 -11.20
CA PHE A 141 -9.35 -12.81 -11.28
C PHE A 141 -9.30 -14.32 -11.07
N TYR A 142 -10.00 -14.81 -10.08
CA TYR A 142 -10.01 -16.24 -9.79
C TYR A 142 -10.96 -17.05 -10.69
N ALA A 143 -11.93 -16.40 -11.38
CA ALA A 143 -12.83 -17.01 -12.39
C ALA A 143 -13.31 -18.42 -12.03
N GLY A 144 -13.81 -18.60 -10.80
CA GLY A 144 -14.25 -19.88 -10.28
C GLY A 144 -13.13 -20.82 -9.78
N ARG A 145 -11.88 -20.37 -9.79
CA ARG A 145 -10.78 -21.04 -9.08
C ARG A 145 -10.63 -20.40 -7.70
N MET A 146 -11.26 -20.99 -6.69
CA MET A 146 -10.95 -20.63 -5.30
C MET A 146 -9.48 -21.00 -5.04
N PRO A 147 -8.69 -20.09 -4.40
CA PRO A 147 -7.33 -20.43 -4.03
C PRO A 147 -7.34 -21.64 -3.09
N GLU A 148 -6.54 -22.66 -3.39
CA GLU A 148 -6.38 -23.83 -2.52
C GLU A 148 -6.01 -23.36 -1.11
N GLY A 149 -6.82 -23.74 -0.11
CA GLY A 149 -6.63 -23.36 1.29
C GLY A 149 -7.50 -22.20 1.80
N ALA A 150 -8.43 -21.67 1.01
CA ALA A 150 -9.53 -20.87 1.54
C ALA A 150 -10.57 -21.83 2.13
N ALA A 151 -10.44 -22.15 3.42
CA ALA A 151 -11.52 -22.81 4.16
C ALA A 151 -12.71 -21.84 4.31
N PRO A 152 -13.95 -22.32 4.28
CA PRO A 152 -15.14 -21.52 4.53
C PRO A 152 -15.16 -20.94 5.94
#